data_b9e24187f874e03039a8eae03bbf16d8
#
_entry.id   b9e24187f874e03039a8eae03bbf16d8
#
_cell.length_a   1.000
_cell.length_b   1.000
_cell.length_c   1.000
_cell.angle_alpha   90.00
_cell.angle_beta   90.00
_cell.angle_gamma   90.00
#
_symmetry.space_group_name_H-M   'P 1'
#
loop_
_entity.id
_entity.type
_entity.pdbx_description
1 polymer ?
#
loop_
_entity_poly.entity_id
_entity_poly.type
_entity_poly.pdbx_seq_one_letter_code
_entity_poly.pdbx_strand_id
1 'polypeptide(L)'
;MTSIYIYLDLITNKVVVFNDTYYLLNKNTSQKQIISELRTKNINISYINWKLVSLSHKKPFIPKAGEYLIPKNLTLVQIQKILQTGKTLTRNFTLIEGSTAIDLKNNLIKNPYLTGEIRDLEEGIYKPDTYFF
;
A
#
# COMPACT_ATOMS: atom_id res chain seq x y z
N MET A 1 24.96 25.88 9.10
CA MET A 1 24.54 25.43 7.73
C MET A 1 24.97 24.00 7.46
N THR A 2 26.25 23.65 7.61
CA THR A 2 26.76 22.28 7.38
C THR A 2 26.11 21.21 8.25
N SER A 3 25.77 21.49 9.51
CA SER A 3 25.14 20.53 10.43
C SER A 3 23.75 20.07 9.99
N ILE A 4 22.96 20.94 9.38
CA ILE A 4 21.60 20.61 8.90
C ILE A 4 21.70 19.69 7.67
N TYR A 5 22.63 19.96 6.77
CA TYR A 5 22.85 19.10 5.58
C TYR A 5 23.33 17.70 5.98
N ILE A 6 24.26 17.60 6.94
CA ILE A 6 24.74 16.33 7.47
C ILE A 6 23.57 15.56 8.13
N TYR A 7 22.74 16.24 8.92
CA TYR A 7 21.59 15.62 9.57
C TYR A 7 20.55 15.11 8.56
N LEU A 8 20.25 15.92 7.54
CA LEU A 8 19.34 15.50 6.45
C LEU A 8 19.89 14.30 5.68
N ASP A 9 21.18 14.28 5.37
CA ASP A 9 21.82 13.16 4.69
C ASP A 9 21.74 11.86 5.52
N LEU A 10 22.01 11.96 6.82
CA LEU A 10 21.88 10.83 7.74
C LEU A 10 20.44 10.28 7.81
N ILE A 11 19.44 11.16 7.81
CA ILE A 11 18.03 10.75 7.85
C ILE A 11 17.60 10.12 6.52
N THR A 12 18.02 10.71 5.41
CA THR A 12 17.62 10.25 4.06
C THR A 12 18.22 8.89 3.72
N ASN A 13 19.43 8.63 4.18
CA ASN A 13 20.15 7.38 3.87
C ASN A 13 19.96 6.26 4.90
N LYS A 14 19.31 6.54 6.03
CA LYS A 14 19.06 5.54 7.07
C LYS A 14 17.98 4.56 6.65
N VAL A 15 18.32 3.27 6.67
CA VAL A 15 17.34 2.19 6.47
C VAL A 15 16.41 2.12 7.69
N VAL A 16 15.11 2.10 7.45
CA VAL A 16 14.07 2.06 8.48
C VAL A 16 13.17 0.82 8.38
N VAL A 17 13.26 0.07 7.28
CA VAL A 17 12.49 -1.15 7.03
C VAL A 17 13.39 -2.36 7.10
N PHE A 18 13.13 -3.27 8.02
CA PHE A 18 13.94 -4.47 8.24
C PHE A 18 13.29 -5.74 7.67
N ASN A 19 11.99 -5.73 7.47
CA ASN A 19 11.23 -6.86 6.90
C ASN A 19 10.27 -6.38 5.83
N ASP A 20 9.98 -7.23 4.85
CA ASP A 20 8.93 -6.97 3.87
C ASP A 20 7.59 -6.78 4.58
N THR A 21 6.91 -5.69 4.30
CA THR A 21 5.71 -5.29 5.02
C THR A 21 4.61 -4.90 4.05
N TYR A 22 3.41 -5.44 4.26
CA TYR A 22 2.21 -5.03 3.54
C TYR A 22 1.51 -3.89 4.29
N TYR A 23 1.18 -2.84 3.58
CA TYR A 23 0.53 -1.67 4.13
C TYR A 23 -0.68 -1.24 3.30
N LEU A 24 -1.83 -1.18 3.93
CA LEU A 24 -3.07 -0.68 3.33
C LEU A 24 -3.26 0.79 3.72
N LEU A 25 -3.18 1.69 2.74
CA LEU A 25 -3.41 3.12 2.92
C LEU A 25 -4.85 3.46 2.49
N ASN A 26 -5.66 3.86 3.44
CA ASN A 26 -7.02 4.30 3.20
C ASN A 26 -7.08 5.74 2.67
N LYS A 27 -8.17 6.08 1.98
CA LYS A 27 -8.41 7.47 1.55
C LYS A 27 -8.52 8.40 2.77
N ASN A 28 -8.05 9.63 2.60
CA ASN A 28 -8.10 10.68 3.63
C ASN A 28 -7.32 10.35 4.92
N THR A 29 -6.37 9.44 4.88
CA THR A 29 -5.49 9.15 6.02
C THR A 29 -4.49 10.29 6.20
N SER A 30 -4.42 10.86 7.41
CA SER A 30 -3.46 11.91 7.72
C SER A 30 -2.03 11.38 7.81
N GLN A 31 -1.05 12.27 7.61
CA GLN A 31 0.38 11.88 7.73
C GLN A 31 0.71 11.32 9.12
N LYS A 32 0.08 11.84 10.17
CA LYS A 32 0.25 11.33 11.55
C LYS A 32 -0.26 9.89 11.68
N GLN A 33 -1.41 9.59 11.07
CA GLN A 33 -1.95 8.24 11.05
C GLN A 33 -1.07 7.28 10.26
N ILE A 34 -0.58 7.70 9.09
CA ILE A 34 0.37 6.90 8.29
C ILE A 34 1.59 6.51 9.13
N ILE A 35 2.19 7.47 9.82
CA ILE A 35 3.37 7.24 10.66
C ILE A 35 3.03 6.28 11.82
N SER A 36 1.90 6.48 12.48
CA SER A 36 1.43 5.62 13.56
C SER A 36 1.21 4.18 13.09
N GLU A 37 0.55 3.99 11.96
CA GLU A 37 0.29 2.68 11.37
C GLU A 37 1.58 1.99 10.91
N LEU A 38 2.52 2.71 10.32
CA LEU A 38 3.83 2.17 9.95
C LEU A 38 4.66 1.75 11.17
N ARG A 39 4.56 2.49 12.26
CA ARG A 39 5.20 2.11 13.54
C ARG A 39 4.64 0.80 14.10
N THR A 40 3.34 0.56 14.00
CA THR A 40 2.74 -0.71 14.44
C THR A 40 3.25 -1.91 13.64
N LYS A 41 3.79 -1.66 12.45
CA LYS A 41 4.41 -2.66 11.56
C LYS A 41 5.94 -2.75 11.70
N ASN A 42 6.47 -2.28 12.84
CA ASN A 42 7.90 -2.28 13.16
C ASN A 42 8.78 -1.42 12.23
N ILE A 43 8.19 -0.45 11.57
CA ILE A 43 8.92 0.57 10.80
C ILE A 43 9.12 1.79 11.69
N ASN A 44 10.33 1.96 12.21
CA ASN A 44 10.61 3.02 13.16
C ASN A 44 10.83 4.37 12.47
N ILE A 45 9.78 5.17 12.42
CA ILE A 45 9.78 6.49 11.81
C ILE A 45 9.47 7.57 12.84
N SER A 46 10.31 8.60 12.90
CA SER A 46 10.03 9.82 13.66
C SER A 46 9.15 10.77 12.83
N TYR A 47 8.17 11.41 13.47
CA TYR A 47 7.33 12.43 12.83
C TYR A 47 8.16 13.61 12.32
N ILE A 48 9.18 14.03 13.07
CA ILE A 48 10.08 15.12 12.70
C ILE A 48 10.85 14.75 11.43
N ASN A 49 11.44 13.54 11.40
CA ASN A 49 12.18 13.07 10.24
C ASN A 49 11.28 12.94 9.01
N TRP A 50 10.05 12.44 9.18
CA TRP A 50 9.06 12.38 8.12
C TRP A 50 8.78 13.76 7.52
N LYS A 51 8.55 14.76 8.38
CA LYS A 51 8.29 16.14 7.94
C LYS A 51 9.49 16.77 7.24
N LEU A 52 10.70 16.60 7.76
CA LEU A 52 11.91 17.11 7.14
C LEU A 52 12.14 16.52 5.75
N VAL A 53 11.95 15.22 5.61
CA VAL A 53 12.05 14.56 4.29
C VAL A 53 10.95 15.05 3.36
N SER A 54 9.71 15.20 3.84
CA SER A 54 8.61 15.72 3.03
C SER A 54 8.87 17.14 2.52
N LEU A 55 9.50 17.99 3.33
CA LEU A 55 9.86 19.36 2.96
C LEU A 55 11.06 19.45 2.01
N SER A 56 11.92 18.43 2.01
CA SER A 56 13.07 18.39 1.10
C SER A 56 12.69 18.09 -0.36
N HIS A 57 11.50 17.57 -0.58
CA HIS A 57 10.98 17.32 -1.92
C HIS A 57 10.48 18.62 -2.57
N LYS A 58 10.70 18.74 -3.88
CA LYS A 58 10.22 19.89 -4.68
C LYS A 58 8.70 19.97 -4.78
N LYS A 59 8.01 18.86 -4.55
CA LYS A 59 6.54 18.75 -4.62
C LYS A 59 5.98 18.36 -3.26
N PRO A 60 4.76 18.82 -2.91
CA PRO A 60 4.11 18.41 -1.67
C PRO A 60 3.89 16.91 -1.63
N PHE A 61 4.00 16.32 -0.43
CA PHE A 61 3.72 14.90 -0.22
C PHE A 61 2.22 14.65 -0.28
N ILE A 62 1.79 13.95 -1.32
CA ILE A 62 0.39 13.55 -1.54
C ILE A 62 0.36 12.03 -1.71
N PRO A 63 0.06 11.27 -0.64
CA PRO A 63 -0.01 9.81 -0.73
C PRO A 63 -1.27 9.38 -1.47
N LYS A 64 -1.15 8.28 -2.21
CA LYS A 64 -2.27 7.67 -2.92
C LYS A 64 -2.79 6.47 -2.14
N ALA A 65 -4.10 6.35 -1.98
CA ALA A 65 -4.72 5.20 -1.33
C ALA A 65 -4.49 3.92 -2.12
N GLY A 66 -4.34 2.81 -1.41
CA GLY A 66 -4.15 1.48 -1.98
C GLY A 66 -3.34 0.57 -1.07
N GLU A 67 -3.15 -0.66 -1.51
CA GLU A 67 -2.33 -1.64 -0.80
C GLU A 67 -0.91 -1.64 -1.37
N TYR A 68 0.08 -1.51 -0.50
CA TYR A 68 1.48 -1.41 -0.88
C TYR A 68 2.30 -2.56 -0.28
N LEU A 69 3.25 -3.05 -1.06
CA LEU A 69 4.37 -3.83 -0.53
C LEU A 69 5.52 -2.88 -0.26
N ILE A 70 5.94 -2.80 0.99
CA ILE A 70 7.12 -2.06 1.43
C ILE A 70 8.24 -3.07 1.66
N PRO A 71 9.18 -3.22 0.72
CA PRO A 71 10.29 -4.18 0.85
C PRO A 71 11.23 -3.82 2.01
N LYS A 72 11.96 -4.79 2.49
CA LYS A 72 13.07 -4.56 3.43
C LYS A 72 14.17 -3.68 2.82
N ASN A 73 15.00 -3.12 3.66
CA ASN A 73 16.14 -2.27 3.30
C ASN A 73 15.77 -0.95 2.62
N LEU A 74 14.56 -0.43 2.87
CA LEU A 74 14.15 0.89 2.38
C LEU A 74 14.47 1.99 3.39
N THR A 75 14.77 3.15 2.83
CA THR A 75 14.90 4.41 3.55
C THR A 75 13.55 5.14 3.64
N LEU A 76 13.47 6.14 4.50
CA LEU A 76 12.27 6.96 4.65
C LEU A 76 11.87 7.68 3.36
N VAL A 77 12.83 8.17 2.59
CA VAL A 77 12.60 8.80 1.28
C VAL A 77 11.95 7.84 0.30
N GLN A 78 12.45 6.61 0.27
CA GLN A 78 11.92 5.57 -0.62
C GLN A 78 10.49 5.17 -0.25
N ILE A 79 10.16 5.09 1.05
CA ILE A 79 8.79 4.83 1.51
C ILE A 79 7.85 5.94 1.03
N GLN A 80 8.21 7.20 1.25
CA GLN A 80 7.40 8.33 0.79
C GLN A 80 7.19 8.30 -0.73
N LYS A 81 8.24 7.98 -1.48
CA LYS A 81 8.16 7.85 -2.94
C LYS A 81 7.20 6.75 -3.38
N ILE A 82 7.23 5.58 -2.74
CA ILE A 82 6.30 4.47 -3.03
C ILE A 82 4.86 4.91 -2.81
N LEU A 83 4.56 5.54 -1.68
CA LEU A 83 3.21 6.00 -1.34
C LEU A 83 2.71 7.12 -2.26
N GLN A 84 3.60 7.94 -2.82
CA GLN A 84 3.24 8.99 -3.78
C GLN A 84 3.03 8.48 -5.20
N THR A 85 3.84 7.53 -5.65
CA THR A 85 3.74 6.98 -7.02
C THR A 85 2.47 6.19 -7.23
N GLY A 86 1.87 5.65 -6.17
CA GLY A 86 0.66 4.85 -6.24
C GLY A 86 0.85 3.52 -6.93
N LYS A 87 2.07 2.97 -6.95
CA LYS A 87 2.34 1.60 -7.39
C LYS A 87 1.81 0.62 -6.35
N THR A 88 0.51 0.45 -6.36
CA THR A 88 -0.20 -0.45 -5.46
C THR A 88 -0.10 -1.90 -5.95
N LEU A 89 -0.28 -2.82 -5.00
CA LEU A 89 -0.45 -4.23 -5.35
C LEU A 89 -1.76 -4.39 -6.11
N THR A 90 -1.68 -4.91 -7.32
CA THR A 90 -2.86 -5.28 -8.09
C THR A 90 -3.11 -6.77 -7.89
N ARG A 91 -4.28 -7.09 -7.38
CA ARG A 91 -4.75 -8.47 -7.25
C ARG A 91 -5.67 -8.78 -8.39
N ASN A 92 -5.71 -10.03 -8.81
CA ASN A 92 -6.58 -10.47 -9.87
C ASN A 92 -7.46 -11.64 -9.42
N PHE A 93 -8.57 -11.77 -10.09
CA PHE A 93 -9.49 -12.88 -9.99
C PHE A 93 -9.85 -13.32 -11.43
N THR A 94 -9.59 -14.59 -11.76
CA THR A 94 -9.88 -15.11 -13.09
C THR A 94 -11.14 -15.98 -13.06
N LEU A 95 -12.13 -15.61 -13.85
CA LEU A 95 -13.30 -16.41 -14.13
C LEU A 95 -13.02 -17.28 -15.36
N ILE A 96 -12.93 -18.58 -15.16
CA ILE A 96 -12.62 -19.55 -16.22
C ILE A 96 -13.89 -19.81 -17.02
N GLU A 97 -13.74 -19.95 -18.34
CA GLU A 97 -14.84 -20.35 -19.23
C GLU A 97 -15.46 -21.69 -18.80
N GLY A 98 -16.78 -21.76 -18.75
CA GLY A 98 -17.52 -22.93 -18.26
C GLY A 98 -17.74 -22.98 -16.75
N SER A 99 -17.28 -21.97 -15.99
CA SER A 99 -17.57 -21.87 -14.56
C SER A 99 -19.04 -21.55 -14.33
N THR A 100 -19.62 -22.20 -13.30
CA THR A 100 -21.00 -21.91 -12.88
C THR A 100 -21.05 -20.71 -11.93
N ALA A 101 -22.24 -20.16 -11.68
CA ALA A 101 -22.44 -19.12 -10.66
C ALA A 101 -22.03 -19.61 -9.26
N ILE A 102 -22.22 -20.89 -8.95
CA ILE A 102 -21.79 -21.52 -7.71
C ILE A 102 -20.27 -21.54 -7.60
N ASP A 103 -19.56 -21.87 -8.69
CA ASP A 103 -18.10 -21.87 -8.73
C ASP A 103 -17.55 -20.46 -8.51
N LEU A 104 -18.16 -19.45 -9.14
CA LEU A 104 -17.81 -18.05 -8.95
C LEU A 104 -18.01 -17.62 -7.50
N LYS A 105 -19.17 -17.94 -6.91
CA LYS A 105 -19.47 -17.64 -5.51
C LYS A 105 -18.45 -18.28 -4.56
N ASN A 106 -18.13 -19.55 -4.74
CA ASN A 106 -17.17 -20.29 -3.94
C ASN A 106 -15.75 -19.69 -4.05
N ASN A 107 -15.33 -19.30 -5.26
CA ASN A 107 -14.03 -18.68 -5.48
C ASN A 107 -13.94 -17.29 -4.84
N LEU A 108 -15.01 -16.50 -4.87
CA LEU A 108 -15.08 -15.19 -4.19
C LEU A 108 -15.02 -15.33 -2.67
N ILE A 109 -15.73 -16.31 -2.09
CA ILE A 109 -15.72 -16.59 -0.65
C ILE A 109 -14.32 -17.01 -0.17
N LYS A 110 -13.63 -17.82 -0.96
CA LYS A 110 -12.28 -18.31 -0.62
C LYS A 110 -11.19 -17.27 -0.78
N ASN A 111 -11.47 -16.15 -1.43
CA ASN A 111 -10.48 -15.11 -1.63
C ASN A 111 -10.31 -14.27 -0.34
N PRO A 112 -9.14 -14.32 0.32
CA PRO A 112 -8.93 -13.66 1.61
C PRO A 112 -8.88 -12.13 1.54
N TYR A 113 -8.80 -11.58 0.33
CA TYR A 113 -8.66 -10.14 0.08
C TYR A 113 -9.97 -9.45 -0.27
N LEU A 114 -11.03 -10.21 -0.47
CA LEU A 114 -12.36 -9.69 -0.73
C LEU A 114 -13.19 -9.71 0.56
N THR A 115 -13.82 -8.60 0.87
CA THR A 115 -14.70 -8.43 2.03
C THR A 115 -16.07 -7.95 1.56
N GLY A 116 -17.12 -8.40 2.23
CA GLY A 116 -18.49 -8.02 1.94
C GLY A 116 -19.42 -9.23 1.83
N GLU A 117 -20.69 -8.94 1.59
CA GLU A 117 -21.70 -9.96 1.37
C GLU A 117 -21.82 -10.27 -0.13
N ILE A 118 -21.87 -11.56 -0.47
CA ILE A 118 -22.09 -12.01 -1.83
C ILE A 118 -23.57 -12.32 -1.97
N ARG A 119 -24.25 -11.55 -2.83
CA ARG A 119 -25.64 -11.82 -3.21
C ARG A 119 -25.70 -13.04 -4.11
N ASP A 120 -26.90 -13.60 -4.26
CA ASP A 120 -27.12 -14.72 -5.18
C ASP A 120 -26.73 -14.31 -6.61
N LEU A 121 -25.94 -15.16 -7.24
CA LEU A 121 -25.42 -14.94 -8.58
C LEU A 121 -26.30 -15.67 -9.59
N GLU A 122 -26.65 -14.99 -10.69
CA GLU A 122 -27.41 -15.56 -11.79
C GLU A 122 -26.47 -16.17 -12.82
N GLU A 123 -26.85 -17.33 -13.35
CA GLU A 123 -26.11 -18.01 -14.41
C GLU A 123 -26.10 -17.21 -15.73
N GLY A 124 -24.97 -17.25 -16.44
CA GLY A 124 -24.86 -16.68 -17.78
C GLY A 124 -24.65 -15.17 -17.85
N ILE A 125 -24.66 -14.44 -16.74
CA ILE A 125 -24.48 -12.98 -16.73
C ILE A 125 -22.99 -12.60 -16.75
N TYR A 126 -22.13 -13.42 -16.17
CA TYR A 126 -20.72 -13.11 -15.97
C TYR A 126 -19.88 -13.65 -17.13
N LYS A 127 -19.05 -12.78 -17.72
CA LYS A 127 -18.13 -13.16 -18.80
C LYS A 127 -16.88 -13.82 -18.24
N PRO A 128 -16.36 -14.87 -18.89
CA PRO A 128 -15.02 -15.39 -18.59
C PRO A 128 -13.97 -14.33 -18.88
N ASP A 129 -13.27 -13.89 -17.82
CA ASP A 129 -12.21 -12.88 -17.93
C ASP A 129 -11.39 -12.86 -16.65
N THR A 130 -10.28 -12.14 -16.69
CA THR A 130 -9.50 -11.83 -15.48
C THR A 130 -9.86 -10.44 -14.97
N TYR A 131 -10.37 -10.37 -13.74
CA TYR A 131 -10.78 -9.14 -13.08
C TYR A 131 -9.71 -8.70 -12.10
N PHE A 132 -9.37 -7.39 -12.10
CA PHE A 132 -8.39 -6.76 -11.19
C PHE A 132 -9.10 -5.94 -10.12
N PHE A 133 -8.54 -5.93 -8.91
CA PHE A 133 -9.07 -5.16 -7.77
C PHE A 133 -7.97 -4.72 -6.79
#